data_95b4c97891fd6b9ca85e9e16088908b8
#
_entry.id   95b4c97891fd6b9ca85e9e16088908b8
#
_cell.length_a   1.000
_cell.length_b   1.000
_cell.length_c   1.000
_cell.angle_alpha   90.00
_cell.angle_beta   90.00
_cell.angle_gamma   90.00
#
_symmetry.space_group_name_H-M   'P 1'
#
loop_
_entity.id
_entity.type
_entity.pdbx_description
1 polymer ?
#
loop_
_entity_poly.entity_id
_entity_poly.type
_entity_poly.pdbx_seq_one_letter_code
_entity_poly.pdbx_strand_id
1 'polypeptide(L)'
;MKILLITEQREGKWNNVSFETLAAAQQIASQTSGTISCVVVGKGVSALADALAAFQLDEVLLVEHDLLEKYTPDGFSIALRQVIENAKPGLVLLPHTYQVRDFAPKLAASLSKDSPGEGGKGLIGDCIGYRHENGRLIFVRQMFQGRTNADVIFTGEPPWIATFQAGAFRADLAAKGASKAPIKTIPVELKPEQIRTKPLELFREAKQAVDLTQAPILVSVGRGIKAPENIPIAEKLAKLLGGEVSASRPICDEGWLPMDRQIGSSGQTVAPKLYFALGISGAIQHVVGMKGSRTIAAINKDQNAPIFEIADYGVVGDLFEIVPALIEELEKSH
;
A
#
# COMPACT_ATOMS: atom_id res chain seq x y z
N MET A 1 -7.12 -7.15 -23.14
CA MET A 1 -7.96 -7.34 -21.91
C MET A 1 -8.25 -5.99 -21.29
N LYS A 2 -9.50 -5.71 -20.83
CA LYS A 2 -9.80 -4.46 -20.14
C LYS A 2 -9.45 -4.58 -18.66
N ILE A 3 -8.59 -3.69 -18.17
CA ILE A 3 -8.15 -3.62 -16.77
C ILE A 3 -8.83 -2.40 -16.13
N LEU A 4 -9.46 -2.61 -14.97
CA LEU A 4 -10.03 -1.55 -14.15
C LEU A 4 -9.17 -1.42 -12.89
N LEU A 5 -8.44 -0.32 -12.76
CA LEU A 5 -7.71 0.00 -11.54
C LEU A 5 -8.58 0.86 -10.63
N ILE A 6 -8.84 0.40 -9.42
CA ILE A 6 -9.52 1.19 -8.39
C ILE A 6 -8.45 1.78 -7.49
N THR A 7 -8.36 3.12 -7.49
CA THR A 7 -7.37 3.84 -6.68
C THR A 7 -7.92 4.18 -5.29
N GLU A 8 -7.02 4.37 -4.34
CA GLU A 8 -7.37 4.81 -2.98
C GLU A 8 -6.86 6.22 -2.73
N GLN A 9 -7.74 7.02 -2.15
CA GLN A 9 -7.44 8.35 -1.64
C GLN A 9 -8.09 8.53 -0.26
N ARG A 10 -7.54 9.43 0.57
CA ARG A 10 -8.13 9.86 1.83
C ARG A 10 -8.04 11.37 1.95
N GLU A 11 -9.14 12.03 2.24
CA GLU A 11 -9.19 13.48 2.46
C GLU A 11 -8.49 14.27 1.33
N GLY A 12 -8.66 13.83 0.08
CA GLY A 12 -8.06 14.48 -1.09
C GLY A 12 -6.57 14.19 -1.30
N LYS A 13 -6.01 13.21 -0.60
CA LYS A 13 -4.61 12.79 -0.76
C LYS A 13 -4.54 11.35 -1.26
N TRP A 14 -3.65 11.10 -2.20
CA TRP A 14 -3.40 9.76 -2.72
C TRP A 14 -2.77 8.83 -1.69
N ASN A 15 -3.21 7.58 -1.66
CA ASN A 15 -2.41 6.50 -1.11
C ASN A 15 -1.37 6.06 -2.15
N ASN A 16 -0.09 6.07 -1.80
CA ASN A 16 1.02 5.77 -2.72
C ASN A 16 0.92 4.38 -3.36
N VAL A 17 0.34 3.40 -2.66
CA VAL A 17 0.14 2.04 -3.18
C VAL A 17 -0.77 2.03 -4.42
N SER A 18 -1.60 3.06 -4.63
CA SER A 18 -2.37 3.24 -5.86
C SER A 18 -1.47 3.40 -7.09
N PHE A 19 -0.35 4.12 -6.96
CA PHE A 19 0.62 4.30 -8.07
C PHE A 19 1.49 3.06 -8.28
N GLU A 20 1.79 2.31 -7.23
CA GLU A 20 2.42 1.00 -7.35
C GLU A 20 1.52 0.03 -8.13
N THR A 21 0.22 0.02 -7.79
CA THR A 21 -0.78 -0.80 -8.50
C THR A 21 -0.99 -0.31 -9.94
N LEU A 22 -0.87 1.00 -10.20
CA LEU A 22 -0.90 1.56 -11.56
C LEU A 22 0.29 1.06 -12.39
N ALA A 23 1.50 1.06 -11.83
CA ALA A 23 2.68 0.52 -12.50
C ALA A 23 2.48 -0.97 -12.86
N ALA A 24 1.91 -1.76 -11.94
CA ALA A 24 1.54 -3.15 -12.21
C ALA A 24 0.50 -3.26 -13.35
N ALA A 25 -0.54 -2.44 -13.32
CA ALA A 25 -1.58 -2.42 -14.35
C ALA A 25 -1.00 -2.10 -15.75
N GLN A 26 -0.07 -1.14 -15.83
CA GLN A 26 0.62 -0.77 -17.07
C GLN A 26 1.49 -1.92 -17.60
N GLN A 27 2.21 -2.62 -16.73
CA GLN A 27 2.99 -3.80 -17.12
C GLN A 27 2.08 -4.93 -17.63
N ILE A 28 0.99 -5.24 -16.92
CA ILE A 28 0.02 -6.26 -17.35
C ILE A 28 -0.61 -5.86 -18.69
N ALA A 29 -1.02 -4.61 -18.85
CA ALA A 29 -1.62 -4.13 -20.09
C ALA A 29 -0.67 -4.27 -21.28
N SER A 30 0.62 -3.95 -21.11
CA SER A 30 1.62 -4.07 -22.16
C SER A 30 1.81 -5.53 -22.60
N GLN A 31 1.77 -6.49 -21.67
CA GLN A 31 1.94 -7.91 -21.94
C GLN A 31 0.69 -8.58 -22.52
N THR A 32 -0.50 -8.01 -22.25
CA THR A 32 -1.78 -8.60 -22.66
C THR A 32 -2.46 -7.81 -23.79
N SER A 33 -1.79 -6.78 -24.35
CA SER A 33 -2.40 -5.80 -25.28
C SER A 33 -3.72 -5.26 -24.72
N GLY A 34 -3.70 -4.94 -23.42
CA GLY A 34 -4.87 -4.51 -22.65
C GLY A 34 -5.05 -3.00 -22.63
N THR A 35 -6.23 -2.58 -22.17
CA THR A 35 -6.58 -1.18 -21.91
C THR A 35 -6.73 -0.97 -20.40
N ILE A 36 -6.45 0.26 -19.93
CA ILE A 36 -6.51 0.62 -18.51
C ILE A 36 -7.51 1.73 -18.29
N SER A 37 -8.55 1.46 -17.53
CA SER A 37 -9.43 2.47 -16.95
C SER A 37 -9.12 2.62 -15.46
N CYS A 38 -8.92 3.85 -14.98
CA CYS A 38 -8.68 4.10 -13.55
C CYS A 38 -9.92 4.73 -12.90
N VAL A 39 -10.30 4.26 -11.71
CA VAL A 39 -11.46 4.76 -10.97
C VAL A 39 -11.00 5.62 -9.80
N VAL A 40 -11.56 6.82 -9.68
CA VAL A 40 -11.42 7.72 -8.53
C VAL A 40 -12.77 7.85 -7.86
N VAL A 41 -12.84 7.51 -6.56
CA VAL A 41 -14.09 7.48 -5.79
C VAL A 41 -14.03 8.47 -4.64
N GLY A 42 -15.10 9.23 -4.45
CA GLY A 42 -15.23 10.14 -3.30
C GLY A 42 -16.26 11.22 -3.47
N LYS A 43 -16.04 12.35 -2.78
CA LYS A 43 -16.77 13.62 -2.96
C LYS A 43 -15.73 14.73 -3.15
N GLY A 44 -15.90 15.55 -4.17
CA GLY A 44 -14.98 16.65 -4.46
C GLY A 44 -13.58 16.18 -4.86
N VAL A 45 -13.47 15.06 -5.59
CA VAL A 45 -12.20 14.42 -5.94
C VAL A 45 -11.77 14.65 -7.40
N SER A 46 -12.41 15.60 -8.08
CA SER A 46 -12.12 15.95 -9.48
C SER A 46 -10.64 16.34 -9.71
N ALA A 47 -10.02 17.08 -8.79
CA ALA A 47 -8.60 17.43 -8.87
C ALA A 47 -7.67 16.20 -8.84
N LEU A 48 -8.07 15.16 -8.12
CA LEU A 48 -7.34 13.88 -8.12
C LEU A 48 -7.50 13.17 -9.46
N ALA A 49 -8.69 13.18 -10.06
CA ALA A 49 -8.92 12.62 -11.38
C ALA A 49 -8.07 13.33 -12.45
N ASP A 50 -7.96 14.66 -12.37
CA ASP A 50 -7.10 15.46 -13.25
C ASP A 50 -5.61 15.11 -13.12
N ALA A 51 -5.13 14.89 -11.89
CA ALA A 51 -3.76 14.47 -11.64
C ALA A 51 -3.49 13.06 -12.16
N LEU A 52 -4.45 12.14 -11.99
CA LEU A 52 -4.35 10.76 -12.47
C LEU A 52 -4.38 10.68 -14.00
N ALA A 53 -5.15 11.55 -14.66
CA ALA A 53 -5.25 11.60 -16.12
C ALA A 53 -3.91 11.88 -16.83
N ALA A 54 -2.89 12.41 -16.10
CA ALA A 54 -1.56 12.64 -16.65
C ALA A 54 -0.72 11.35 -16.81
N PHE A 55 -1.19 10.22 -16.31
CA PHE A 55 -0.50 8.93 -16.47
C PHE A 55 -0.94 8.22 -17.77
N GLN A 56 -0.13 7.24 -18.17
CA GLN A 56 -0.42 6.41 -19.35
C GLN A 56 -1.55 5.43 -19.02
N LEU A 57 -2.76 5.81 -19.40
CA LEU A 57 -4.01 5.04 -19.25
C LEU A 57 -5.02 5.51 -20.31
N ASP A 58 -6.07 4.74 -20.55
CA ASP A 58 -7.05 5.02 -21.60
C ASP A 58 -8.13 5.99 -21.14
N GLU A 59 -8.55 5.91 -19.88
CA GLU A 59 -9.58 6.79 -19.32
C GLU A 59 -9.54 6.83 -17.79
N VAL A 60 -10.01 7.93 -17.20
CA VAL A 60 -10.31 8.06 -15.78
C VAL A 60 -11.82 8.07 -15.58
N LEU A 61 -12.31 7.19 -14.72
CA LEU A 61 -13.71 7.12 -14.32
C LEU A 61 -13.87 7.83 -12.97
N LEU A 62 -14.49 9.00 -12.99
CA LEU A 62 -14.76 9.80 -11.81
C LEU A 62 -16.13 9.41 -11.23
N VAL A 63 -16.11 8.95 -9.97
CA VAL A 63 -17.30 8.53 -9.22
C VAL A 63 -17.48 9.45 -8.03
N GLU A 64 -18.38 10.40 -8.12
CA GLU A 64 -18.66 11.35 -7.05
C GLU A 64 -20.07 11.19 -6.53
N HIS A 65 -20.19 11.14 -5.21
CA HIS A 65 -21.50 11.10 -4.53
C HIS A 65 -21.34 11.59 -3.09
N ASP A 66 -22.34 12.27 -2.52
CA ASP A 66 -22.31 12.79 -1.15
C ASP A 66 -22.07 11.69 -0.11
N LEU A 67 -22.68 10.52 -0.30
CA LEU A 67 -22.51 9.37 0.59
C LEU A 67 -21.13 8.67 0.50
N LEU A 68 -20.25 9.15 -0.39
CA LEU A 68 -18.86 8.70 -0.54
C LEU A 68 -17.84 9.68 0.06
N GLU A 69 -18.31 10.75 0.71
CA GLU A 69 -17.45 11.71 1.41
C GLU A 69 -16.65 11.05 2.52
N LYS A 70 -17.33 10.23 3.33
CA LYS A 70 -16.68 9.37 4.34
C LYS A 70 -16.69 7.94 3.86
N TYR A 71 -15.57 7.26 4.03
CA TYR A 71 -15.47 5.86 3.69
C TYR A 71 -16.48 5.01 4.48
N THR A 72 -17.22 4.18 3.76
CA THR A 72 -18.01 3.07 4.31
C THR A 72 -17.90 1.86 3.39
N PRO A 73 -17.74 0.63 3.93
CA PRO A 73 -17.63 -0.56 3.09
C PRO A 73 -18.89 -0.81 2.25
N ASP A 74 -20.07 -0.42 2.75
CA ASP A 74 -21.33 -0.54 2.00
C ASP A 74 -21.34 0.44 0.81
N GLY A 75 -21.08 1.73 1.04
CA GLY A 75 -21.11 2.76 0.00
C GLY A 75 -20.12 2.48 -1.12
N PHE A 76 -18.87 2.16 -0.76
CA PHE A 76 -17.82 1.85 -1.74
C PHE A 76 -18.14 0.57 -2.52
N SER A 77 -18.60 -0.50 -1.86
CA SER A 77 -18.95 -1.75 -2.55
C SER A 77 -20.10 -1.56 -3.53
N ILE A 78 -21.14 -0.80 -3.16
CA ILE A 78 -22.31 -0.56 -4.03
C ILE A 78 -21.93 0.30 -5.23
N ALA A 79 -21.19 1.39 -5.01
CA ALA A 79 -20.74 2.27 -6.08
C ALA A 79 -19.82 1.54 -7.06
N LEU A 80 -18.80 0.84 -6.55
CA LEU A 80 -17.83 0.12 -7.38
C LEU A 80 -18.46 -1.07 -8.11
N ARG A 81 -19.46 -1.72 -7.54
CA ARG A 81 -20.23 -2.76 -8.24
C ARG A 81 -20.86 -2.17 -9.50
N GLN A 82 -21.55 -1.03 -9.42
CA GLN A 82 -22.19 -0.38 -10.56
C GLN A 82 -21.15 0.02 -11.63
N VAL A 83 -19.98 0.52 -11.21
CA VAL A 83 -18.89 0.83 -12.13
C VAL A 83 -18.39 -0.42 -12.86
N ILE A 84 -18.19 -1.53 -12.15
CA ILE A 84 -17.73 -2.80 -12.72
C ILE A 84 -18.75 -3.39 -13.69
N GLU A 85 -20.01 -3.38 -13.33
CA GLU A 85 -21.13 -3.87 -14.19
C GLU A 85 -21.25 -3.05 -15.48
N ASN A 86 -21.03 -1.74 -15.40
CA ASN A 86 -21.03 -0.85 -16.57
C ASN A 86 -19.76 -1.04 -17.43
N ALA A 87 -18.59 -1.01 -16.79
CA ALA A 87 -17.30 -1.07 -17.50
C ALA A 87 -16.98 -2.46 -18.06
N LYS A 88 -17.49 -3.54 -17.44
CA LYS A 88 -17.28 -4.94 -17.79
C LYS A 88 -15.78 -5.28 -17.97
N PRO A 89 -14.94 -5.03 -16.97
CA PRO A 89 -13.52 -5.33 -17.06
C PRO A 89 -13.28 -6.84 -17.02
N GLY A 90 -12.18 -7.28 -17.64
CA GLY A 90 -11.67 -8.64 -17.44
C GLY A 90 -10.92 -8.78 -16.12
N LEU A 91 -10.21 -7.74 -15.71
CA LEU A 91 -9.40 -7.71 -14.48
C LEU A 91 -9.64 -6.42 -13.71
N VAL A 92 -9.87 -6.54 -12.40
CA VAL A 92 -9.96 -5.43 -11.45
C VAL A 92 -8.75 -5.49 -10.54
N LEU A 93 -7.98 -4.41 -10.48
CA LEU A 93 -6.82 -4.27 -9.63
C LEU A 93 -7.06 -3.24 -8.54
N LEU A 94 -6.59 -3.53 -7.32
CA LEU A 94 -6.69 -2.63 -6.17
C LEU A 94 -5.39 -2.66 -5.36
N PRO A 95 -5.04 -1.56 -4.67
CA PRO A 95 -3.99 -1.57 -3.65
C PRO A 95 -4.41 -2.44 -2.46
N HIS A 96 -3.50 -3.24 -1.88
CA HIS A 96 -3.80 -4.08 -0.72
C HIS A 96 -3.66 -3.27 0.57
N THR A 97 -4.65 -2.44 0.87
CA THR A 97 -4.70 -1.57 2.05
C THR A 97 -5.75 -2.05 3.05
N TYR A 98 -5.75 -1.50 4.25
CA TYR A 98 -6.80 -1.79 5.24
C TYR A 98 -8.20 -1.45 4.71
N GLN A 99 -8.36 -0.33 4.00
CA GLN A 99 -9.63 0.07 3.42
C GLN A 99 -10.09 -0.92 2.35
N VAL A 100 -9.20 -1.32 1.44
CA VAL A 100 -9.54 -2.29 0.38
C VAL A 100 -9.82 -3.67 0.96
N ARG A 101 -9.08 -4.11 1.97
CA ARG A 101 -9.32 -5.39 2.66
C ARG A 101 -10.71 -5.44 3.30
N ASP A 102 -11.26 -4.30 3.72
CA ASP A 102 -12.59 -4.21 4.32
C ASP A 102 -13.71 -4.36 3.27
N PHE A 103 -13.60 -3.71 2.12
CA PHE A 103 -14.68 -3.74 1.12
C PHE A 103 -14.51 -4.74 -0.02
N ALA A 104 -13.29 -5.10 -0.43
CA ALA A 104 -13.07 -5.92 -1.62
C ALA A 104 -13.69 -7.34 -1.53
N PRO A 105 -13.66 -8.04 -0.39
CA PRO A 105 -14.38 -9.32 -0.26
C PRO A 105 -15.88 -9.17 -0.42
N LYS A 106 -16.45 -8.09 0.09
CA LYS A 106 -17.87 -7.78 -0.03
C LYS A 106 -18.24 -7.46 -1.48
N LEU A 107 -17.40 -6.69 -2.17
CA LEU A 107 -17.55 -6.38 -3.58
C LEU A 107 -17.52 -7.65 -4.43
N ALA A 108 -16.52 -8.53 -4.23
CA ALA A 108 -16.42 -9.81 -4.93
C ALA A 108 -17.66 -10.70 -4.71
N ALA A 109 -18.12 -10.81 -3.47
CA ALA A 109 -19.32 -11.56 -3.13
C ALA A 109 -20.59 -10.97 -3.77
N SER A 110 -20.69 -9.65 -3.87
CA SER A 110 -21.83 -8.98 -4.49
C SER A 110 -21.92 -9.22 -6.00
N LEU A 111 -20.76 -9.27 -6.68
CA LEU A 111 -20.66 -9.58 -8.11
C LEU A 111 -20.94 -11.07 -8.43
N SER A 112 -20.84 -11.94 -7.43
CA SER A 112 -21.08 -13.36 -7.58
C SER A 112 -22.56 -13.77 -7.45
N LYS A 113 -23.41 -12.92 -6.85
CA LYS A 113 -24.81 -13.22 -6.61
C LYS A 113 -25.63 -13.42 -7.90
N ASP A 114 -25.21 -12.79 -8.98
CA ASP A 114 -25.91 -12.84 -10.28
C ASP A 114 -25.41 -14.00 -11.17
N SER A 115 -24.51 -14.84 -10.66
CA SER A 115 -24.02 -16.06 -11.33
C SER A 115 -24.13 -17.27 -10.39
N PRO A 116 -25.33 -17.69 -10.02
CA PRO A 116 -25.54 -18.85 -9.16
C PRO A 116 -25.16 -20.14 -9.91
N GLY A 117 -24.17 -20.85 -9.41
CA GLY A 117 -23.81 -22.20 -9.87
C GLY A 117 -22.38 -22.44 -10.34
N GLU A 118 -21.64 -21.41 -10.68
CA GLU A 118 -20.24 -21.54 -11.10
C GLU A 118 -19.38 -20.65 -10.22
N GLY A 119 -18.64 -21.23 -9.30
CA GLY A 119 -17.73 -20.61 -8.33
C GLY A 119 -17.60 -19.10 -8.41
N GLY A 120 -17.91 -18.39 -7.32
CA GLY A 120 -18.06 -16.93 -7.29
C GLY A 120 -16.91 -16.17 -7.94
N LYS A 121 -17.13 -14.88 -8.21
CA LYS A 121 -16.09 -14.02 -8.80
C LYS A 121 -14.85 -14.02 -7.90
N GLY A 122 -13.74 -14.49 -8.44
CA GLY A 122 -12.53 -14.74 -7.65
C GLY A 122 -11.89 -13.46 -7.13
N LEU A 123 -11.48 -13.47 -5.86
CA LEU A 123 -10.62 -12.45 -5.24
C LEU A 123 -9.30 -13.09 -4.82
N ILE A 124 -8.19 -12.64 -5.39
CA ILE A 124 -6.85 -12.97 -4.94
C ILE A 124 -6.28 -11.75 -4.22
N GLY A 125 -6.14 -11.85 -2.90
CA GLY A 125 -5.61 -10.76 -2.09
C GLY A 125 -4.12 -10.91 -1.79
N ASP A 126 -3.47 -9.77 -1.45
CA ASP A 126 -2.11 -9.74 -0.91
C ASP A 126 -1.04 -10.28 -1.88
N CYS A 127 -1.15 -9.91 -3.16
CA CYS A 127 -0.20 -10.34 -4.17
C CYS A 127 1.09 -9.50 -4.08
N ILE A 128 2.23 -10.17 -4.18
CA ILE A 128 3.56 -9.55 -4.23
C ILE A 128 4.09 -9.43 -5.66
N GLY A 129 3.35 -9.94 -6.64
CA GLY A 129 3.72 -9.90 -8.04
C GLY A 129 2.78 -10.72 -8.91
N TYR A 130 3.13 -10.79 -10.19
CA TYR A 130 2.42 -11.63 -11.16
C TYR A 130 3.40 -12.15 -12.21
N ARG A 131 2.98 -13.16 -12.97
CA ARG A 131 3.62 -13.62 -14.20
C ARG A 131 2.57 -13.77 -15.29
N HIS A 132 2.98 -13.56 -16.52
CA HIS A 132 2.16 -13.84 -17.69
C HIS A 132 2.81 -14.96 -18.50
N GLU A 133 2.23 -16.15 -18.46
CA GLU A 133 2.77 -17.35 -19.09
C GLU A 133 1.66 -18.06 -19.86
N ASN A 134 1.96 -18.44 -21.11
CA ASN A 134 1.02 -19.18 -21.99
C ASN A 134 -0.37 -18.51 -22.08
N GLY A 135 -0.41 -17.18 -22.14
CA GLY A 135 -1.66 -16.40 -22.21
C GLY A 135 -2.46 -16.33 -20.91
N ARG A 136 -1.89 -16.79 -19.79
CA ARG A 136 -2.54 -16.77 -18.47
C ARG A 136 -1.81 -15.84 -17.51
N LEU A 137 -2.57 -15.12 -16.70
CA LEU A 137 -2.04 -14.36 -15.56
C LEU A 137 -1.96 -15.28 -14.35
N ILE A 138 -0.78 -15.34 -13.74
CA ILE A 138 -0.48 -16.08 -12.53
C ILE A 138 -0.12 -15.04 -11.47
N PHE A 139 -0.89 -14.95 -10.40
CA PHE A 139 -0.62 -14.03 -9.30
C PHE A 139 0.22 -14.72 -8.24
N VAL A 140 1.24 -14.02 -7.73
CA VAL A 140 2.14 -14.56 -6.71
C VAL A 140 1.77 -13.95 -5.36
N ARG A 141 1.46 -14.78 -4.38
CA ARG A 141 1.25 -14.33 -3.01
C ARG A 141 2.13 -15.06 -2.02
N GLN A 142 2.45 -14.34 -0.94
CA GLN A 142 3.20 -14.93 0.15
C GLN A 142 2.30 -15.79 1.04
N MET A 143 2.85 -16.92 1.48
CA MET A 143 2.22 -17.85 2.39
C MET A 143 3.11 -18.05 3.62
N PHE A 144 2.48 -18.43 4.76
CA PHE A 144 3.19 -18.74 5.99
C PHE A 144 4.16 -17.62 6.41
N GLN A 145 3.66 -16.38 6.48
CA GLN A 145 4.46 -15.19 6.86
C GLN A 145 5.69 -14.95 5.96
N GLY A 146 5.53 -15.22 4.67
CA GLY A 146 6.59 -14.98 3.68
C GLY A 146 7.62 -16.10 3.53
N ARG A 147 7.43 -17.25 4.19
CA ARG A 147 8.34 -18.40 4.07
C ARG A 147 8.26 -19.09 2.72
N THR A 148 7.11 -19.06 2.07
CA THR A 148 6.91 -19.59 0.71
C THR A 148 6.05 -18.65 -0.11
N ASN A 149 6.13 -18.79 -1.42
CA ASN A 149 5.23 -18.13 -2.36
C ASN A 149 4.29 -19.18 -2.99
N ALA A 150 3.05 -18.79 -3.20
CA ALA A 150 2.08 -19.58 -3.94
C ALA A 150 1.74 -18.88 -5.26
N ASP A 151 1.73 -19.64 -6.33
CA ASP A 151 1.19 -19.24 -7.61
C ASP A 151 -0.31 -19.50 -7.62
N VAL A 152 -1.09 -18.48 -7.90
CA VAL A 152 -2.55 -18.54 -7.86
C VAL A 152 -3.11 -18.05 -9.19
N ILE A 153 -4.05 -18.80 -9.75
CA ILE A 153 -4.77 -18.45 -10.98
C ILE A 153 -6.27 -18.33 -10.73
N PHE A 154 -6.92 -17.54 -11.56
CA PHE A 154 -8.38 -17.53 -11.62
C PHE A 154 -8.87 -18.68 -12.51
N THR A 155 -9.85 -19.43 -12.03
CA THR A 155 -10.49 -20.54 -12.76
C THR A 155 -11.91 -20.19 -13.21
N GLY A 156 -12.53 -19.15 -12.62
CA GLY A 156 -13.88 -18.69 -12.95
C GLY A 156 -13.87 -17.59 -14.02
N GLU A 157 -15.08 -17.22 -14.43
CA GLU A 157 -15.30 -16.14 -15.39
C GLU A 157 -15.00 -14.75 -14.81
N PRO A 158 -14.48 -13.80 -15.63
CA PRO A 158 -14.26 -12.43 -15.18
C PRO A 158 -15.56 -11.73 -14.73
N PRO A 159 -15.47 -10.62 -13.97
CA PRO A 159 -14.23 -9.92 -13.63
C PRO A 159 -13.41 -10.67 -12.58
N TRP A 160 -12.12 -10.77 -12.81
CA TRP A 160 -11.14 -11.25 -11.83
C TRP A 160 -10.69 -10.09 -10.95
N ILE A 161 -10.58 -10.28 -9.65
CA ILE A 161 -10.21 -9.23 -8.72
C ILE A 161 -8.89 -9.60 -8.05
N ALA A 162 -7.88 -8.74 -8.17
CA ALA A 162 -6.60 -8.95 -7.48
C ALA A 162 -6.17 -7.68 -6.74
N THR A 163 -5.50 -7.87 -5.58
CA THR A 163 -4.94 -6.74 -4.82
C THR A 163 -3.44 -6.91 -4.66
N PHE A 164 -2.67 -5.82 -4.83
CA PHE A 164 -1.22 -5.81 -4.69
C PHE A 164 -0.77 -5.20 -3.37
N GLN A 165 0.15 -5.88 -2.71
CA GLN A 165 0.78 -5.46 -1.45
C GLN A 165 1.61 -4.19 -1.67
N ALA A 166 1.71 -3.33 -0.66
CA ALA A 166 2.64 -2.21 -0.66
C ALA A 166 4.08 -2.70 -0.85
N GLY A 167 4.83 -2.05 -1.72
CA GLY A 167 6.19 -2.43 -2.08
C GLY A 167 6.30 -3.58 -3.10
N ALA A 168 5.19 -4.17 -3.56
CA ALA A 168 5.21 -5.18 -4.62
C ALA A 168 5.67 -4.61 -5.97
N PHE A 169 5.38 -3.35 -6.22
CA PHE A 169 5.79 -2.60 -7.41
C PHE A 169 6.31 -1.23 -7.02
N ARG A 170 7.01 -0.58 -7.91
CA ARG A 170 7.57 0.76 -7.69
C ARG A 170 6.64 1.81 -8.27
N ALA A 171 6.16 2.74 -7.42
CA ALA A 171 5.28 3.83 -7.83
C ALA A 171 5.95 4.80 -8.85
N ASP A 172 7.29 4.98 -8.76
CA ASP A 172 8.05 5.83 -9.66
C ASP A 172 8.19 5.24 -11.09
N LEU A 173 7.85 3.97 -11.27
CA LEU A 173 7.76 3.32 -12.59
C LEU A 173 6.41 3.51 -13.26
N ALA A 174 5.42 4.11 -12.60
CA ALA A 174 4.16 4.47 -13.24
C ALA A 174 4.41 5.50 -14.35
N ALA A 175 4.28 5.06 -15.59
CA ALA A 175 4.57 5.86 -16.76
C ALA A 175 3.55 6.99 -16.93
N LYS A 176 4.04 8.17 -17.34
CA LYS A 176 3.20 9.30 -17.74
C LYS A 176 2.72 9.10 -19.18
N GLY A 177 1.50 9.58 -19.47
CA GLY A 177 0.96 9.61 -20.81
C GLY A 177 1.58 10.73 -21.65
N ALA A 178 1.61 10.57 -22.98
CA ALA A 178 1.99 11.64 -23.90
C ALA A 178 0.95 12.79 -23.92
N SER A 179 -0.29 12.46 -23.55
CA SER A 179 -1.40 13.41 -23.37
C SER A 179 -2.25 12.96 -22.17
N LYS A 180 -3.07 13.89 -21.65
CA LYS A 180 -4.01 13.55 -20.59
C LYS A 180 -5.08 12.59 -21.11
N ALA A 181 -5.37 11.55 -20.34
CA ALA A 181 -6.47 10.66 -20.60
C ALA A 181 -7.83 11.36 -20.40
N PRO A 182 -8.87 10.99 -21.14
CA PRO A 182 -10.22 11.54 -20.94
C PRO A 182 -10.76 11.16 -19.56
N ILE A 183 -11.44 12.11 -18.92
CA ILE A 183 -12.14 11.90 -17.65
C ILE A 183 -13.63 11.74 -17.94
N LYS A 184 -14.23 10.66 -17.46
CA LYS A 184 -15.67 10.39 -17.59
C LYS A 184 -16.29 10.29 -16.21
N THR A 185 -17.29 11.11 -15.95
CA THR A 185 -18.10 10.98 -14.74
C THR A 185 -19.06 9.81 -14.89
N ILE A 186 -19.01 8.90 -13.92
CA ILE A 186 -19.91 7.74 -13.86
C ILE A 186 -20.94 8.00 -12.75
N PRO A 187 -22.20 8.19 -13.09
CA PRO A 187 -23.24 8.32 -12.08
C PRO A 187 -23.44 6.98 -11.36
N VAL A 188 -23.60 7.05 -10.04
CA VAL A 188 -23.92 5.90 -9.20
C VAL A 188 -25.14 6.21 -8.33
N GLU A 189 -25.97 5.21 -8.14
CA GLU A 189 -27.14 5.30 -7.26
C GLU A 189 -26.80 4.76 -5.88
N LEU A 190 -26.82 5.62 -4.88
CA LEU A 190 -26.62 5.29 -3.49
C LEU A 190 -27.76 5.86 -2.66
N LYS A 191 -28.31 5.03 -1.76
CA LYS A 191 -29.34 5.46 -0.80
C LYS A 191 -28.82 5.32 0.62
N PRO A 192 -29.12 6.27 1.53
CA PRO A 192 -28.68 6.21 2.92
C PRO A 192 -29.03 4.89 3.62
N GLU A 193 -30.17 4.29 3.29
CA GLU A 193 -30.66 3.03 3.89
C GLU A 193 -29.82 1.82 3.51
N GLN A 194 -29.05 1.91 2.44
CA GLN A 194 -28.15 0.85 1.98
C GLN A 194 -26.83 0.83 2.77
N ILE A 195 -26.51 1.94 3.46
CA ILE A 195 -25.28 2.12 4.23
C ILE A 195 -25.59 1.82 5.70
N ARG A 196 -25.21 0.62 6.15
CA ARG A 196 -25.47 0.14 7.50
C ARG A 196 -24.45 0.62 8.52
N THR A 197 -23.25 0.96 8.07
CA THR A 197 -22.15 1.46 8.91
C THR A 197 -22.17 2.97 8.93
N LYS A 198 -22.24 3.57 10.12
CA LYS A 198 -22.15 5.02 10.28
C LYS A 198 -20.75 5.35 10.82
N PRO A 199 -19.88 5.98 10.02
CA PRO A 199 -18.58 6.41 10.52
C PRO A 199 -18.77 7.50 11.58
N LEU A 200 -18.16 7.29 12.72
CA LEU A 200 -18.06 8.29 13.79
C LEU A 200 -16.90 9.25 13.50
N GLU A 201 -16.58 10.08 14.47
CA GLU A 201 -15.39 10.93 14.38
C GLU A 201 -14.12 10.07 14.36
N LEU A 202 -13.15 10.47 13.54
CA LEU A 202 -11.83 9.84 13.55
C LEU A 202 -11.20 10.06 14.94
N PHE A 203 -11.09 8.98 15.70
CA PHE A 203 -10.33 9.02 16.93
C PHE A 203 -8.84 9.05 16.55
N ARG A 204 -8.23 10.21 16.74
CA ARG A 204 -6.77 10.36 16.68
C ARG A 204 -6.29 10.34 18.11
N GLU A 205 -5.64 9.27 18.51
CA GLU A 205 -5.11 9.05 19.86
C GLU A 205 -4.06 10.11 20.26
N ALA A 206 -3.46 10.75 19.28
CA ALA A 206 -2.65 11.95 19.45
C ALA A 206 -2.80 12.87 18.22
N LYS A 207 -2.59 14.18 18.42
CA LYS A 207 -2.54 15.20 17.34
C LYS A 207 -1.44 14.95 16.30
N GLN A 208 -0.69 13.86 16.41
CA GLN A 208 0.49 13.49 15.60
C GLN A 208 0.50 12.04 15.11
N ALA A 209 -0.68 11.41 14.92
CA ALA A 209 -0.68 10.12 14.23
C ALA A 209 -0.12 10.30 12.82
N VAL A 210 1.11 9.85 12.61
CA VAL A 210 1.82 9.93 11.32
C VAL A 210 1.49 8.69 10.51
N ASP A 211 1.02 8.90 9.27
CA ASP A 211 0.85 7.80 8.33
C ASP A 211 2.23 7.39 7.77
N LEU A 212 2.84 6.40 8.38
CA LEU A 212 4.16 5.90 7.99
C LEU A 212 4.18 5.30 6.57
N THR A 213 3.02 4.93 6.02
CA THR A 213 2.93 4.36 4.68
C THR A 213 3.24 5.41 3.60
N GLN A 214 3.14 6.70 3.93
CA GLN A 214 3.42 7.82 3.04
C GLN A 214 4.83 8.40 3.24
N ALA A 215 5.53 8.00 4.30
CA ALA A 215 6.85 8.54 4.61
C ALA A 215 7.90 8.05 3.59
N PRO A 216 8.62 8.95 2.91
CA PRO A 216 9.65 8.56 1.95
C PRO A 216 10.89 7.96 2.62
N ILE A 217 11.13 8.31 3.87
CA ILE A 217 12.28 7.85 4.67
C ILE A 217 11.76 7.47 6.06
N LEU A 218 12.17 6.30 6.53
CA LEU A 218 11.86 5.83 7.88
C LEU A 218 13.15 5.50 8.63
N VAL A 219 13.30 6.07 9.83
CA VAL A 219 14.31 5.69 10.81
C VAL A 219 13.63 4.83 11.87
N SER A 220 13.89 3.55 11.85
CA SER A 220 13.18 2.58 12.70
C SER A 220 14.06 2.09 13.85
N VAL A 221 13.54 2.16 15.07
CA VAL A 221 14.24 1.77 16.27
C VAL A 221 13.82 0.38 16.75
N GLY A 222 14.81 -0.41 17.12
CA GLY A 222 14.64 -1.70 17.78
C GLY A 222 15.17 -1.70 19.21
N ARG A 223 15.14 -2.86 19.89
CA ARG A 223 15.64 -3.03 21.27
C ARG A 223 17.10 -2.60 21.46
N GLY A 224 17.90 -2.51 20.40
CA GLY A 224 19.25 -1.97 20.46
C GLY A 224 19.34 -0.51 20.90
N ILE A 225 18.22 0.25 20.88
CA ILE A 225 18.13 1.61 21.43
C ILE A 225 18.24 1.65 22.96
N LYS A 226 18.04 0.53 23.63
CA LYS A 226 18.22 0.23 25.06
C LYS A 226 17.25 0.93 26.03
N ALA A 227 16.89 2.20 25.78
CA ALA A 227 16.05 2.99 26.67
C ALA A 227 15.30 4.09 25.91
N PRO A 228 14.12 4.54 26.39
CA PRO A 228 13.32 5.58 25.73
C PRO A 228 14.07 6.92 25.63
N GLU A 229 14.96 7.22 26.59
CA GLU A 229 15.77 8.45 26.62
C GLU A 229 16.73 8.54 25.41
N ASN A 230 16.98 7.45 24.74
CA ASN A 230 17.85 7.38 23.56
C ASN A 230 17.10 7.57 22.23
N ILE A 231 15.76 7.55 22.25
CA ILE A 231 14.95 7.75 21.03
C ILE A 231 15.23 9.08 20.33
N PRO A 232 15.51 10.20 21.03
CA PRO A 232 15.84 11.47 20.41
C PRO A 232 16.99 11.43 19.39
N ILE A 233 17.90 10.46 19.48
CA ILE A 233 18.97 10.29 18.48
C ILE A 233 18.40 9.87 17.12
N ALA A 234 17.40 8.98 17.13
CA ALA A 234 16.71 8.55 15.93
C ALA A 234 15.79 9.66 15.36
N GLU A 235 15.17 10.44 16.23
CA GLU A 235 14.35 11.59 15.84
C GLU A 235 15.20 12.67 15.14
N LYS A 236 16.40 12.96 15.70
CA LYS A 236 17.34 13.89 15.08
C LYS A 236 17.79 13.41 13.70
N LEU A 237 18.13 12.13 13.57
CA LEU A 237 18.50 11.56 12.27
C LEU A 237 17.35 11.61 11.28
N ALA A 238 16.14 11.21 11.70
CA ALA A 238 14.95 11.26 10.86
C ALA A 238 14.65 12.69 10.35
N LYS A 239 14.73 13.66 11.24
CA LYS A 239 14.53 15.08 10.91
C LYS A 239 15.54 15.58 9.87
N LEU A 240 16.82 15.27 10.02
CA LEU A 240 17.87 15.64 9.07
C LEU A 240 17.67 15.00 7.69
N LEU A 241 17.19 13.77 7.67
CA LEU A 241 16.88 13.06 6.41
C LEU A 241 15.52 13.45 5.80
N GLY A 242 14.70 14.26 6.49
CA GLY A 242 13.34 14.58 6.03
C GLY A 242 12.40 13.39 6.12
N GLY A 243 12.60 12.52 7.09
CA GLY A 243 11.85 11.28 7.31
C GLY A 243 11.11 11.25 8.65
N GLU A 244 10.53 10.09 8.95
CA GLU A 244 9.75 9.82 10.16
C GLU A 244 10.39 8.71 11.00
N VAL A 245 10.12 8.72 12.32
CA VAL A 245 10.54 7.64 13.22
C VAL A 245 9.48 6.55 13.25
N SER A 246 9.93 5.31 13.16
CA SER A 246 9.11 4.11 13.36
C SER A 246 9.79 3.15 14.35
N ALA A 247 9.11 2.06 14.69
CA ALA A 247 9.62 1.14 15.69
C ALA A 247 9.29 -0.32 15.39
N SER A 248 10.11 -1.20 15.94
CA SER A 248 9.76 -2.61 16.07
C SER A 248 8.77 -2.81 17.22
N ARG A 249 7.99 -3.91 17.14
CA ARG A 249 6.96 -4.24 18.14
C ARG A 249 7.43 -4.13 19.60
N PRO A 250 8.62 -4.65 20.01
CA PRO A 250 9.04 -4.55 21.40
C PRO A 250 9.12 -3.12 21.95
N ILE A 251 9.44 -2.14 21.11
CA ILE A 251 9.50 -0.73 21.51
C ILE A 251 8.10 -0.17 21.80
N CYS A 252 7.12 -0.57 21.01
CA CYS A 252 5.73 -0.17 21.20
C CYS A 252 5.06 -0.92 22.37
N ASP A 253 5.37 -2.22 22.54
CA ASP A 253 4.88 -3.01 23.68
C ASP A 253 5.39 -2.46 25.04
N GLU A 254 6.62 -1.92 25.08
CA GLU A 254 7.19 -1.22 26.24
C GLU A 254 6.62 0.22 26.44
N GLY A 255 5.79 0.69 25.50
CA GLY A 255 5.21 2.04 25.55
C GLY A 255 6.21 3.17 25.26
N TRP A 256 7.38 2.88 24.70
CA TRP A 256 8.40 3.89 24.38
C TRP A 256 8.01 4.72 23.14
N LEU A 257 7.31 4.10 22.20
CA LEU A 257 6.65 4.75 21.07
C LEU A 257 5.21 4.23 20.93
N PRO A 258 4.28 5.04 20.43
CA PRO A 258 2.90 4.63 20.27
C PRO A 258 2.75 3.53 19.20
N MET A 259 1.67 2.75 19.29
CA MET A 259 1.41 1.58 18.43
C MET A 259 1.25 1.94 16.96
N ASP A 260 0.87 3.18 16.63
CA ASP A 260 0.80 3.68 15.26
C ASP A 260 2.19 3.88 14.59
N ARG A 261 3.27 3.79 15.38
CA ARG A 261 4.65 3.78 14.89
C ARG A 261 5.20 2.36 14.65
N GLN A 262 4.42 1.32 14.95
CA GLN A 262 4.87 -0.06 14.82
C GLN A 262 4.92 -0.52 13.38
N ILE A 263 6.06 -1.10 12.97
CA ILE A 263 6.25 -1.78 11.69
C ILE A 263 6.31 -3.30 11.89
N GLY A 264 5.64 -4.03 11.02
CA GLY A 264 5.65 -5.49 11.03
C GLY A 264 4.29 -6.10 10.69
N SER A 265 4.18 -7.42 10.79
CA SER A 265 2.98 -8.18 10.47
C SER A 265 1.74 -7.82 11.32
N SER A 266 1.96 -7.33 12.55
CA SER A 266 0.92 -6.83 13.45
C SER A 266 0.87 -5.30 13.56
N GLY A 267 1.64 -4.59 12.73
CA GLY A 267 1.69 -3.15 12.63
C GLY A 267 1.49 -2.67 11.21
N GLN A 268 2.11 -1.55 10.86
CA GLN A 268 2.04 -1.01 9.50
C GLN A 268 3.00 -1.77 8.56
N THR A 269 2.59 -1.94 7.31
CA THR A 269 3.45 -2.37 6.21
C THR A 269 3.82 -1.15 5.39
N VAL A 270 5.11 -0.94 5.18
CA VAL A 270 5.69 0.26 4.57
C VAL A 270 6.68 -0.11 3.46
N ALA A 271 6.86 0.80 2.50
CA ALA A 271 7.81 0.66 1.40
C ALA A 271 8.48 2.02 1.11
N PRO A 272 9.24 2.60 2.06
CA PRO A 272 9.91 3.87 1.87
C PRO A 272 11.05 3.77 0.85
N LYS A 273 11.53 4.92 0.38
CA LYS A 273 12.76 5.00 -0.42
C LYS A 273 14.00 4.58 0.38
N LEU A 274 14.01 4.90 1.69
CA LEU A 274 15.05 4.48 2.62
C LEU A 274 14.44 4.04 3.94
N TYR A 275 14.78 2.83 4.36
CA TYR A 275 14.48 2.29 5.67
C TYR A 275 15.79 2.14 6.47
N PHE A 276 15.92 2.91 7.54
CA PHE A 276 17.11 2.91 8.39
C PHE A 276 16.82 2.12 9.67
N ALA A 277 17.35 0.92 9.79
CA ALA A 277 17.12 0.01 10.91
C ALA A 277 18.18 0.21 12.00
N LEU A 278 17.83 0.81 13.13
CA LEU A 278 18.72 1.07 14.27
C LEU A 278 18.48 0.04 15.37
N GLY A 279 19.42 -0.87 15.57
CA GLY A 279 19.34 -1.90 16.60
C GLY A 279 18.16 -2.86 16.48
N ILE A 280 17.72 -3.11 15.25
CA ILE A 280 16.65 -4.07 14.88
C ILE A 280 17.29 -5.41 14.55
N SER A 281 16.78 -6.50 15.13
CA SER A 281 17.31 -7.85 14.91
C SER A 281 16.97 -8.44 13.53
N GLY A 282 15.86 -8.02 12.90
CA GLY A 282 15.40 -8.62 11.65
C GLY A 282 14.53 -9.86 11.85
N ALA A 283 13.77 -9.94 12.93
CA ALA A 283 12.76 -10.98 13.10
C ALA A 283 11.77 -10.94 11.93
N ILE A 284 11.35 -12.10 11.44
CA ILE A 284 10.48 -12.27 10.25
C ILE A 284 9.23 -11.38 10.33
N GLN A 285 8.63 -11.26 11.52
CA GLN A 285 7.44 -10.44 11.72
C GLN A 285 7.68 -8.95 11.45
N HIS A 286 8.89 -8.46 11.72
CA HIS A 286 9.28 -7.09 11.40
C HIS A 286 9.61 -6.94 9.91
N VAL A 287 10.41 -7.87 9.39
CA VAL A 287 10.86 -7.88 7.99
C VAL A 287 9.69 -7.86 7.02
N VAL A 288 8.64 -8.63 7.27
CA VAL A 288 7.42 -8.63 6.43
C VAL A 288 6.82 -7.23 6.28
N GLY A 289 6.93 -6.39 7.31
CA GLY A 289 6.39 -5.02 7.29
C GLY A 289 7.26 -4.00 6.56
N MET A 290 8.53 -4.30 6.21
CA MET A 290 9.44 -3.30 5.65
C MET A 290 10.30 -3.76 4.47
N LYS A 291 10.29 -5.03 4.14
CA LYS A 291 11.12 -5.60 3.06
C LYS A 291 10.83 -5.04 1.67
N GLY A 292 9.68 -4.38 1.47
CA GLY A 292 9.34 -3.64 0.26
C GLY A 292 10.07 -2.30 0.12
N SER A 293 10.88 -1.90 1.10
CA SER A 293 11.68 -0.68 1.04
C SER A 293 12.67 -0.72 -0.12
N ARG A 294 12.90 0.43 -0.77
CA ARG A 294 13.82 0.50 -1.92
C ARG A 294 15.27 0.32 -1.51
N THR A 295 15.64 0.88 -0.37
CA THR A 295 16.98 0.76 0.23
C THR A 295 16.82 0.51 1.70
N ILE A 296 17.52 -0.50 2.20
CA ILE A 296 17.55 -0.88 3.62
C ILE A 296 18.98 -0.68 4.12
N ALA A 297 19.15 0.24 5.08
CA ALA A 297 20.39 0.43 5.80
C ALA A 297 20.21 -0.03 7.25
N ALA A 298 21.13 -0.84 7.76
CA ALA A 298 21.01 -1.42 9.10
C ALA A 298 22.28 -1.19 9.93
N ILE A 299 22.08 -0.82 11.18
CA ILE A 299 23.14 -0.75 12.21
C ILE A 299 22.77 -1.71 13.33
N ASN A 300 23.64 -2.67 13.60
CA ASN A 300 23.48 -3.61 14.72
C ASN A 300 24.85 -4.03 15.26
N LYS A 301 24.93 -4.27 16.58
CA LYS A 301 26.14 -4.81 17.23
C LYS A 301 26.38 -6.28 16.91
N ASP A 302 25.28 -7.03 16.72
CA ASP A 302 25.34 -8.45 16.40
C ASP A 302 25.53 -8.62 14.88
N GLN A 303 26.72 -9.04 14.49
CA GLN A 303 27.06 -9.33 13.09
C GLN A 303 26.19 -10.43 12.46
N ASN A 304 25.58 -11.29 13.27
CA ASN A 304 24.72 -12.37 12.82
C ASN A 304 23.22 -11.98 12.86
N ALA A 305 22.91 -10.71 13.11
CA ALA A 305 21.52 -10.26 13.13
C ALA A 305 20.87 -10.50 11.76
N PRO A 306 19.71 -11.20 11.67
CA PRO A 306 19.04 -11.51 10.42
C PRO A 306 18.69 -10.28 9.55
N ILE A 307 18.68 -9.09 10.13
CA ILE A 307 18.46 -7.84 9.38
C ILE A 307 19.52 -7.65 8.29
N PHE A 308 20.74 -8.11 8.49
CA PHE A 308 21.82 -7.99 7.52
C PHE A 308 21.65 -8.88 6.28
N GLU A 309 20.80 -9.93 6.35
CA GLU A 309 20.48 -10.77 5.19
C GLU A 309 19.66 -10.02 4.13
N ILE A 310 18.96 -8.95 4.55
CA ILE A 310 18.09 -8.17 3.67
C ILE A 310 18.55 -6.71 3.51
N ALA A 311 19.57 -6.29 4.25
CA ALA A 311 20.07 -4.93 4.17
C ALA A 311 20.95 -4.72 2.93
N ASP A 312 20.73 -3.63 2.19
CA ASP A 312 21.62 -3.19 1.12
C ASP A 312 22.93 -2.62 1.69
N TYR A 313 22.84 -2.00 2.87
CA TYR A 313 23.97 -1.46 3.61
C TYR A 313 23.91 -1.91 5.07
N GLY A 314 24.92 -2.63 5.52
CA GLY A 314 25.03 -3.11 6.89
C GLY A 314 26.26 -2.55 7.59
N VAL A 315 26.08 -2.01 8.79
CA VAL A 315 27.18 -1.56 9.66
C VAL A 315 27.13 -2.33 10.98
N VAL A 316 28.15 -3.12 11.22
CA VAL A 316 28.30 -3.85 12.49
C VAL A 316 28.99 -2.93 13.49
N GLY A 317 28.27 -2.50 14.53
CA GLY A 317 28.83 -1.61 15.55
C GLY A 317 27.82 -1.03 16.51
N ASP A 318 28.28 -0.15 17.40
CA ASP A 318 27.41 0.54 18.35
C ASP A 318 26.67 1.69 17.69
N LEU A 319 25.35 1.63 17.70
CA LEU A 319 24.52 2.71 17.14
C LEU A 319 24.75 4.06 17.86
N PHE A 320 25.20 4.03 19.13
CA PHE A 320 25.50 5.24 19.91
C PHE A 320 26.81 5.90 19.52
N GLU A 321 27.68 5.23 18.77
CA GLU A 321 28.87 5.80 18.16
C GLU A 321 28.62 6.18 16.71
N ILE A 322 27.97 5.29 15.95
CA ILE A 322 27.79 5.43 14.51
C ILE A 322 26.75 6.51 14.17
N VAL A 323 25.59 6.52 14.85
CA VAL A 323 24.52 7.46 14.52
C VAL A 323 24.89 8.92 14.79
N PRO A 324 25.55 9.28 15.93
CA PRO A 324 26.06 10.64 16.13
C PRO A 324 27.07 11.07 15.08
N ALA A 325 28.01 10.20 14.70
CA ALA A 325 28.99 10.51 13.66
C ALA A 325 28.31 10.73 12.29
N LEU A 326 27.31 9.91 11.97
CA LEU A 326 26.51 10.09 10.75
C LEU A 326 25.72 11.43 10.76
N ILE A 327 25.14 11.78 11.90
CA ILE A 327 24.44 13.06 12.07
C ILE A 327 25.40 14.23 11.85
N GLU A 328 26.59 14.17 12.43
CA GLU A 328 27.61 15.21 12.29
C GLU A 328 28.05 15.40 10.83
N GLU A 329 28.22 14.32 10.08
CA GLU A 329 28.56 14.40 8.65
C GLU A 329 27.42 14.92 7.80
N LEU A 330 26.17 14.55 8.11
CA LEU A 330 25.00 15.10 7.42
C LEU A 330 24.81 16.59 7.68
N GLU A 331 25.08 17.06 8.91
CA GLU A 331 25.01 18.48 9.26
C GLU A 331 26.08 19.33 8.53
N LYS A 332 27.24 18.74 8.19
CA LYS A 332 28.28 19.41 7.39
C LYS A 332 27.94 19.50 5.91
N SER A 333 27.06 18.61 5.44
CA SER A 333 26.70 18.49 4.02
C SER A 333 25.50 19.34 3.62
N HIS A 334 24.81 19.93 4.60
CA HIS A 334 23.69 20.87 4.46
C HIS A 334 24.11 22.29 4.84
#